data_ddcef1f9c801e3dd9f53e539af3258dc
#
_entry.id   ddcef1f9c801e3dd9f53e539af3258dc
#
_cell.length_a   1.000
_cell.length_b   1.000
_cell.length_c   1.000
_cell.angle_alpha   90.00
_cell.angle_beta   90.00
_cell.angle_gamma   90.00
#
_symmetry.space_group_name_H-M   'P 1'
#
loop_
_entity.id
_entity.type
_entity.pdbx_description
1 polymer ?
#
loop_
_entity_poly.entity_id
_entity_poly.type
_entity_poly.pdbx_seq_one_letter_code
_entity_poly.pdbx_strand_id
1 'polypeptide(L)' 'MPDLDWLDVLDIAIELNDRFPDIDPQWISFPDLHKKICNLDNFIGDPEKSNEKILEAIQMHWIEENQ' A
#
# COMPACT_ATOMS: atom_id res chain seq x y z
N MET A 1 -4.12 -2.80 -16.54
CA MET A 1 -3.30 -2.13 -15.54
C MET A 1 -2.04 -2.93 -15.27
N PRO A 2 -0.89 -2.29 -15.03
CA PRO A 2 0.32 -3.05 -14.71
C PRO A 2 0.17 -3.75 -13.37
N ASP A 3 0.75 -4.95 -13.28
CA ASP A 3 0.80 -5.67 -12.02
C ASP A 3 1.78 -5.01 -11.06
N LEU A 4 1.47 -5.08 -9.77
CA LEU A 4 2.25 -4.45 -8.72
C LEU A 4 2.91 -5.48 -7.83
N ASP A 5 4.13 -5.21 -7.39
CA ASP A 5 4.80 -6.00 -6.36
C ASP A 5 5.33 -5.09 -5.25
N TRP A 6 6.00 -5.65 -4.26
CA TRP A 6 6.47 -4.89 -3.10
C TRP A 6 7.46 -3.77 -3.43
N LEU A 7 8.10 -3.81 -4.61
CA LEU A 7 9.04 -2.77 -5.02
C LEU A 7 8.34 -1.54 -5.60
N ASP A 8 7.08 -1.67 -5.98
CA ASP A 8 6.29 -0.58 -6.58
C ASP A 8 5.61 0.26 -5.52
N VAL A 9 6.38 0.75 -4.54
CA VAL A 9 5.82 1.41 -3.35
C VAL A 9 4.99 2.65 -3.69
N LEU A 10 5.43 3.45 -4.65
CA LEU A 10 4.69 4.64 -5.05
C LEU A 10 3.38 4.27 -5.75
N ASP A 11 3.45 3.33 -6.69
CA ASP A 11 2.25 2.89 -7.42
C ASP A 11 1.23 2.24 -6.49
N ILE A 12 1.71 1.45 -5.51
CA ILE A 12 0.83 0.86 -4.50
C ILE A 12 0.14 1.97 -3.70
N ALA A 13 0.88 2.99 -3.30
CA ALA A 13 0.32 4.09 -2.53
C ALA A 13 -0.76 4.84 -3.31
N ILE A 14 -0.53 5.06 -4.60
CA ILE A 14 -1.50 5.71 -5.47
C ILE A 14 -2.78 4.88 -5.57
N GLU A 15 -2.64 3.56 -5.77
CA GLU A 15 -3.78 2.66 -5.83
C GLU A 15 -4.58 2.66 -4.51
N LEU A 16 -3.87 2.62 -3.38
CA LEU A 16 -4.53 2.65 -2.07
C LEU A 16 -5.30 3.96 -1.88
N ASN A 17 -4.74 5.06 -2.29
CA ASN A 17 -5.41 6.36 -2.17
C ASN A 17 -6.67 6.42 -3.04
N ASP A 18 -6.62 5.83 -4.23
CA ASP A 18 -7.79 5.79 -5.12
C ASP A 18 -8.88 4.87 -4.60
N ARG A 19 -8.52 3.73 -4.04
CA ARG A 19 -9.49 2.70 -3.62
C ARG A 19 -10.04 2.95 -2.22
N PHE A 20 -9.27 3.61 -1.36
CA PHE A 20 -9.65 3.81 0.03
C PHE A 20 -9.55 5.29 0.41
N PRO A 21 -10.34 6.16 -0.26
CA PRO A 21 -10.25 7.61 -0.02
C PRO A 21 -10.70 8.02 1.39
N ASP A 22 -11.46 7.15 2.06
CA ASP A 22 -11.99 7.44 3.40
C ASP A 22 -11.06 6.99 4.52
N ILE A 23 -9.96 6.33 4.19
CA ILE A 23 -9.02 5.85 5.20
C ILE A 23 -7.88 6.85 5.34
N ASP A 24 -7.59 7.22 6.60
CA ASP A 24 -6.44 8.07 6.89
C ASP A 24 -5.20 7.20 7.05
N PRO A 25 -4.23 7.31 6.11
CA PRO A 25 -3.04 6.47 6.16
C PRO A 25 -2.15 6.73 7.37
N GLN A 26 -2.29 7.88 8.04
CA GLN A 26 -1.52 8.16 9.25
C GLN A 26 -1.90 7.23 10.42
N TRP A 27 -3.12 6.71 10.40
CA TRP A 27 -3.66 5.94 11.52
C TRP A 27 -3.86 4.46 11.21
N ILE A 28 -3.46 4.01 10.02
CA ILE A 28 -3.59 2.61 9.67
C ILE A 28 -2.44 1.80 10.31
N SER A 29 -2.78 0.64 10.87
CA SER A 29 -1.75 -0.27 11.40
C SER A 29 -1.07 -1.04 10.26
N PHE A 30 0.15 -1.53 10.49
CA PHE A 30 0.85 -2.31 9.48
C PHE A 30 0.11 -3.61 9.11
N PRO A 31 -0.48 -4.36 10.05
CA PRO A 31 -1.27 -5.53 9.66
C PRO A 31 -2.44 -5.17 8.72
N ASP A 32 -3.14 -4.07 8.99
CA ASP A 32 -4.24 -3.62 8.13
C ASP A 32 -3.73 -3.15 6.77
N LEU A 33 -2.62 -2.43 6.76
CA LEU A 33 -1.99 -1.96 5.53
C LEU A 33 -1.58 -3.14 4.65
N HIS A 34 -0.93 -4.13 5.24
CA HIS A 34 -0.51 -5.34 4.54
C HIS A 34 -1.72 -6.04 3.92
N LYS A 35 -2.79 -6.18 4.68
CA LYS A 35 -4.01 -6.84 4.23
C LYS A 35 -4.64 -6.10 3.04
N LYS A 36 -4.69 -4.78 3.11
CA LYS A 36 -5.25 -3.97 2.02
C LYS A 36 -4.42 -4.08 0.75
N ILE A 37 -3.10 -4.08 0.88
CA ILE A 37 -2.20 -4.24 -0.28
C ILE A 37 -2.43 -5.60 -0.94
N CYS A 38 -2.46 -6.67 -0.14
CA CYS A 38 -2.65 -8.01 -0.67
C CYS A 38 -4.02 -8.20 -1.33
N ASN A 39 -5.00 -7.38 -0.98
CA ASN A 39 -6.35 -7.44 -1.56
C ASN A 39 -6.51 -6.60 -2.82
N LEU A 40 -5.48 -5.86 -3.24
CA LEU A 40 -5.52 -5.14 -4.51
C LEU A 40 -5.56 -6.14 -5.67
N ASP A 41 -6.47 -5.92 -6.61
CA ASP A 41 -6.70 -6.85 -7.73
C ASP A 41 -5.45 -7.09 -8.57
N ASN A 42 -4.62 -6.06 -8.71
CA ASN A 42 -3.42 -6.12 -9.54
C ASN A 42 -2.14 -6.34 -8.74
N PHE A 43 -2.24 -6.66 -7.45
CA PHE A 43 -1.06 -6.94 -6.64
C PHE A 43 -0.68 -8.41 -6.77
N ILE A 44 0.54 -8.66 -7.25
CA ILE A 44 1.06 -10.01 -7.49
C ILE A 44 2.20 -10.40 -6.54
N GLY A 45 2.58 -9.50 -5.63
CA GLY A 45 3.67 -9.75 -4.70
C GLY A 45 3.35 -10.87 -3.71
N ASP A 46 4.39 -11.56 -3.24
CA ASP A 46 4.25 -12.60 -2.23
C ASP A 46 3.94 -11.95 -0.88
N PRO A 47 2.80 -12.27 -0.24
CA PRO A 47 2.45 -11.68 1.05
C PRO A 47 3.51 -11.87 2.14
N GLU A 48 4.33 -12.91 2.03
CA GLU A 48 5.36 -13.19 3.02
C GLU A 48 6.66 -12.44 2.80
N LYS A 49 6.79 -11.72 1.69
CA LYS A 49 8.01 -10.98 1.35
C LYS A 49 7.97 -9.51 1.72
N SER A 50 6.94 -9.07 2.41
CA SER A 50 6.90 -7.72 2.92
C SER A 50 7.78 -7.59 4.17
N ASN A 51 8.18 -6.35 4.47
CA ASN A 51 8.84 -6.03 5.72
C ASN A 51 8.42 -4.63 6.18
N GLU A 52 8.81 -4.27 7.39
CA GLU A 52 8.39 -3.00 7.97
C GLU A 52 8.88 -1.80 7.16
N LYS A 53 10.06 -1.87 6.58
CA LYS A 53 10.59 -0.78 5.76
C LYS A 53 9.76 -0.54 4.52
N ILE A 54 9.32 -1.61 3.87
CA ILE A 54 8.47 -1.52 2.69
C ILE A 54 7.11 -0.94 3.07
N LEU A 55 6.51 -1.46 4.13
CA LEU A 55 5.20 -0.97 4.60
C LEU A 55 5.28 0.49 5.02
N GLU A 56 6.34 0.87 5.71
CA GLU A 56 6.55 2.27 6.09
C GLU A 56 6.67 3.17 4.88
N ALA A 57 7.44 2.75 3.86
CA ALA A 57 7.60 3.53 2.63
C ALA A 57 6.26 3.71 1.92
N ILE A 58 5.47 2.64 1.82
CA ILE A 58 4.14 2.70 1.21
C ILE A 58 3.23 3.65 2.00
N GLN A 59 3.25 3.54 3.32
CA GLN A 59 2.45 4.40 4.18
C GLN A 59 2.82 5.87 3.99
N MET A 60 4.10 6.19 3.95
CA MET A 60 4.57 7.56 3.76
C MET A 60 4.14 8.12 2.40
N HIS A 61 4.27 7.34 1.34
CA HIS A 61 3.82 7.78 0.02
C HIS A 61 2.31 7.96 -0.02
N TRP A 62 1.58 7.09 0.65
CA TRP A 62 0.12 7.21 0.73
C TRP A 62 -0.28 8.49 1.48
N ILE A 63 0.41 8.80 2.58
CA ILE A 63 0.17 10.04 3.31
C ILE A 63 0.38 11.24 2.39
N GLU A 64 1.47 11.24 1.62
CA GLU A 64 1.76 12.31 0.66
C GLU A 64 0.68 12.43 -0.41
N GLU A 65 0.20 11.31 -0.94
CA GLU A 65 -0.84 11.32 -1.95
C GLU A 65 -2.19 11.78 -1.40
N ASN A 66 -2.43 11.58 -0.12
CA ASN A 66 -3.69 11.91 0.55
C ASN A 66 -3.78 13.39 0.95
N GLN A 67 -2.72 14.14 0.79
CA GLN A 67 -2.70 15.56 1.17
C GLN A 67 -3.31 16.47 0.13
#